data_e46994a5502ca3555350311aff709076
#
_entry.id   e46994a5502ca3555350311aff709076
#
_cell.length_a   1.000
_cell.length_b   1.000
_cell.length_c   1.000
_cell.angle_alpha   90.00
_cell.angle_beta   90.00
_cell.angle_gamma   90.00
#
_symmetry.space_group_name_H-M   'P 1'
#
loop_
_entity.id
_entity.type
_entity.pdbx_description
1 polymer ?
#
loop_
_entity_poly.entity_id
_entity_poly.type
_entity_poly.pdbx_seq_one_letter_code
_entity_poly.pdbx_strand_id
1 'polypeptide(L)'
;ASDVYKRQTIDGITYVDDSKATNPHAARSSMLGYSSIVWIAGGQLKGADITPLIDEVGARLRGAVIIGKDGDLIVNVLHTARPEIPVVRIRTGDDGTDTPPPAEETEQAMVEAVAAAQEMAQSGDTVLLAPAAASYDMFTGYGQRGDLFATTILKH
;
A
#
# COMPACT_ATOMS: atom_id res chain seq x y z
N ALA A 1 3.58 13.58 12.88
CA ALA A 1 2.35 13.89 12.18
C ALA A 1 1.17 13.74 13.12
N SER A 2 0.26 14.68 13.08
CA SER A 2 -0.94 14.57 13.88
C SER A 2 -1.90 13.56 13.27
N ASP A 3 -2.77 13.00 14.09
CA ASP A 3 -3.77 12.03 13.63
C ASP A 3 -4.73 12.61 12.58
N VAL A 4 -4.83 13.93 12.50
CA VAL A 4 -5.65 14.63 11.51
C VAL A 4 -5.25 14.27 10.08
N TYR A 5 -3.96 14.05 9.81
CA TYR A 5 -3.48 13.75 8.47
C TYR A 5 -3.43 12.26 8.18
N LYS A 6 -3.67 11.41 9.17
CA LYS A 6 -3.64 9.95 8.98
C LYS A 6 -4.94 9.40 8.41
N ARG A 7 -6.01 10.17 8.49
CA ARG A 7 -7.32 9.78 8.00
C ARG A 7 -8.00 10.96 7.35
N GLN A 8 -8.38 10.83 6.08
CA GLN A 8 -9.05 11.89 5.32
C GLN A 8 -10.14 11.29 4.48
N THR A 9 -11.27 11.99 4.35
CA THR A 9 -12.37 11.56 3.48
C THR A 9 -12.56 12.61 2.38
N ILE A 10 -12.47 12.16 1.13
CA ILE A 10 -12.59 13.01 -0.06
C ILE A 10 -13.49 12.27 -1.05
N ASP A 11 -14.57 12.92 -1.50
CA ASP A 11 -15.53 12.35 -2.47
C ASP A 11 -16.09 10.99 -2.02
N GLY A 12 -16.30 10.84 -0.72
CA GLY A 12 -16.85 9.60 -0.16
C GLY A 12 -15.85 8.47 0.02
N ILE A 13 -14.59 8.69 -0.35
CA ILE A 13 -13.51 7.72 -0.19
C ILE A 13 -12.67 8.13 1.02
N THR A 14 -12.47 7.20 1.94
CA THR A 14 -11.63 7.44 3.12
C THR A 14 -10.21 6.97 2.84
N TYR A 15 -9.23 7.84 3.05
CA TYR A 15 -7.81 7.53 2.87
C TYR A 15 -7.18 7.40 4.25
N VAL A 16 -6.54 6.27 4.51
CA VAL A 16 -5.95 5.98 5.83
C VAL A 16 -4.47 5.67 5.67
N ASP A 17 -3.64 6.43 6.39
CA ASP A 17 -2.20 6.19 6.48
C ASP A 17 -1.91 5.31 7.69
N ASP A 18 -1.56 4.05 7.44
CA ASP A 18 -1.02 3.15 8.47
C ASP A 18 0.34 2.60 8.01
N SER A 19 1.19 3.51 7.56
CA SER A 19 2.53 3.19 7.06
C SER A 19 3.41 2.46 8.10
N LYS A 20 3.09 2.59 9.37
CA LYS A 20 3.78 1.87 10.46
C LYS A 20 3.50 0.37 10.46
N ALA A 21 2.48 -0.08 9.73
CA ALA A 21 2.17 -1.51 9.60
C ALA A 21 3.17 -2.20 8.67
N THR A 22 4.38 -2.44 9.19
CA THR A 22 5.56 -2.86 8.42
C THR A 22 5.76 -4.37 8.36
N ASN A 23 4.79 -5.14 8.81
CA ASN A 23 4.80 -6.60 8.70
C ASN A 23 3.36 -7.11 8.50
N PRO A 24 3.19 -8.37 8.06
CA PRO A 24 1.85 -8.90 7.78
C PRO A 24 0.91 -8.90 8.98
N HIS A 25 1.41 -9.14 10.17
CA HIS A 25 0.58 -9.16 11.38
C HIS A 25 0.00 -7.76 11.68
N ALA A 26 0.83 -6.73 11.60
CA ALA A 26 0.39 -5.36 11.82
C ALA A 26 -0.60 -4.91 10.73
N ALA A 27 -0.35 -5.28 9.47
CA ALA A 27 -1.26 -5.00 8.37
C ALA A 27 -2.62 -5.67 8.58
N ARG A 28 -2.63 -6.92 9.05
CA ARG A 28 -3.87 -7.63 9.38
C ARG A 28 -4.71 -6.85 10.38
N SER A 29 -4.09 -6.42 11.47
CA SER A 29 -4.79 -5.63 12.50
C SER A 29 -5.41 -4.36 11.93
N SER A 30 -4.68 -3.67 11.07
CA SER A 30 -5.16 -2.47 10.39
C SER A 30 -6.35 -2.79 9.47
N MET A 31 -6.21 -3.80 8.62
CA MET A 31 -7.19 -4.14 7.59
C MET A 31 -8.51 -4.67 8.17
N LEU A 32 -8.47 -5.31 9.33
CA LEU A 32 -9.68 -5.82 9.98
C LEU A 32 -10.63 -4.70 10.43
N GLY A 33 -10.16 -3.46 10.48
CA GLY A 33 -10.99 -2.31 10.81
C GLY A 33 -11.89 -1.82 9.69
N TYR A 34 -11.76 -2.36 8.47
CA TYR A 34 -12.46 -1.85 7.29
C TYR A 34 -13.11 -3.00 6.51
N SER A 35 -14.26 -2.72 5.88
CA SER A 35 -15.02 -3.75 5.17
C SER A 35 -14.76 -3.81 3.67
N SER A 36 -14.37 -2.69 3.05
CA SER A 36 -14.08 -2.62 1.62
C SER A 36 -12.85 -1.76 1.40
N ILE A 37 -11.77 -2.38 0.94
CA ILE A 37 -10.44 -1.80 0.94
C ILE A 37 -9.82 -1.80 -0.45
N VAL A 38 -9.26 -0.63 -0.84
CA VAL A 38 -8.22 -0.59 -1.88
C VAL A 38 -6.90 -0.52 -1.12
N TRP A 39 -6.10 -1.56 -1.25
CA TRP A 39 -4.92 -1.78 -0.42
C TRP A 39 -3.66 -1.33 -1.15
N ILE A 40 -2.91 -0.41 -0.52
CA ILE A 40 -1.58 -0.03 -1.00
C ILE A 40 -0.57 -0.74 -0.09
N ALA A 41 0.25 -1.58 -0.69
CA ALA A 41 1.17 -2.44 0.05
C ALA A 41 2.50 -2.59 -0.67
N GLY A 42 3.49 -3.05 0.06
CA GLY A 42 4.77 -3.42 -0.50
C GLY A 42 5.96 -2.76 0.18
N GLY A 43 7.12 -3.24 -0.20
CA GLY A 43 8.39 -2.88 0.39
C GLY A 43 9.21 -4.14 0.58
N GLN A 44 9.96 -4.23 1.68
CA GLN A 44 10.78 -5.38 2.01
C GLN A 44 10.05 -6.29 3.00
N LEU A 45 9.70 -7.49 2.55
CA LEU A 45 9.02 -8.49 3.40
C LEU A 45 9.96 -9.14 4.42
N LYS A 46 11.26 -9.14 4.14
CA LYS A 46 12.27 -9.74 5.04
C LYS A 46 11.98 -11.19 5.37
N GLY A 47 11.54 -11.95 4.37
CA GLY A 47 11.23 -13.37 4.52
C GLY A 47 9.87 -13.68 5.10
N ALA A 48 9.06 -12.67 5.41
CA ALA A 48 7.71 -12.91 5.95
C ALA A 48 6.79 -13.48 4.86
N ASP A 49 5.92 -14.42 5.26
CA ASP A 49 4.93 -15.01 4.38
C ASP A 49 3.64 -14.19 4.42
N ILE A 50 3.22 -13.69 3.27
CA ILE A 50 2.01 -12.88 3.12
C ILE A 50 0.74 -13.73 2.94
N THR A 51 0.89 -15.02 2.68
CA THR A 51 -0.25 -15.90 2.36
C THR A 51 -1.33 -15.93 3.44
N PRO A 52 -0.99 -16.09 4.74
CA PRO A 52 -2.03 -16.10 5.76
C PRO A 52 -2.83 -14.79 5.82
N LEU A 53 -2.16 -13.65 5.57
CA LEU A 53 -2.84 -12.36 5.53
C LEU A 53 -3.87 -12.33 4.42
N ILE A 54 -3.49 -12.72 3.20
CA ILE A 54 -4.38 -12.69 2.05
C ILE A 54 -5.54 -13.66 2.23
N ASP A 55 -5.31 -14.84 2.80
CA ASP A 55 -6.37 -15.79 3.09
C ASP A 55 -7.42 -15.20 4.04
N GLU A 56 -6.98 -14.44 5.02
CA GLU A 56 -7.88 -13.89 6.04
C GLU A 56 -8.60 -12.62 5.59
N VAL A 57 -7.91 -11.69 4.94
CA VAL A 57 -8.47 -10.37 4.61
C VAL A 57 -8.82 -10.19 3.13
N GLY A 58 -8.48 -11.14 2.28
CA GLY A 58 -8.65 -11.00 0.83
C GLY A 58 -10.07 -10.69 0.40
N ALA A 59 -11.08 -11.22 1.11
CA ALA A 59 -12.48 -10.95 0.78
C ALA A 59 -12.87 -9.47 0.95
N ARG A 60 -12.09 -8.70 1.69
CA ARG A 60 -12.31 -7.26 1.91
C ARG A 60 -11.70 -6.39 0.82
N LEU A 61 -10.87 -6.97 -0.05
CA LEU A 61 -10.12 -6.20 -1.05
C LEU A 61 -10.95 -5.96 -2.31
N ARG A 62 -11.18 -4.69 -2.61
CA ARG A 62 -11.72 -4.27 -3.91
C ARG A 62 -10.62 -4.22 -4.96
N GLY A 63 -9.40 -3.92 -4.53
CA GLY A 63 -8.23 -3.88 -5.39
C GLY A 63 -6.98 -3.73 -4.56
N ALA A 64 -5.82 -3.85 -5.23
CA ALA A 64 -4.53 -3.69 -4.58
C ALA A 64 -3.56 -2.96 -5.50
N VAL A 65 -2.76 -2.09 -4.90
CA VAL A 65 -1.67 -1.37 -5.58
C VAL A 65 -0.39 -1.74 -4.85
N ILE A 66 0.55 -2.33 -5.58
CA ILE A 66 1.74 -2.94 -4.97
C ILE A 66 2.99 -2.20 -5.42
N ILE A 67 3.80 -1.79 -4.45
CA ILE A 67 5.05 -1.06 -4.64
C ILE A 67 6.22 -1.85 -4.01
N GLY A 68 7.44 -1.41 -4.28
CA GLY A 68 8.62 -1.83 -3.55
C GLY A 68 9.27 -3.11 -4.00
N LYS A 69 10.39 -3.43 -3.36
CA LYS A 69 11.33 -4.47 -3.77
C LYS A 69 10.70 -5.85 -3.84
N ASP A 70 9.93 -6.24 -2.84
CA ASP A 70 9.31 -7.57 -2.76
C ASP A 70 7.88 -7.57 -3.30
N GLY A 71 7.50 -6.53 -4.04
CA GLY A 71 6.15 -6.39 -4.57
C GLY A 71 5.69 -7.55 -5.42
N ASP A 72 6.59 -8.14 -6.22
CA ASP A 72 6.22 -9.27 -7.08
C ASP A 72 5.81 -10.51 -6.27
N LEU A 73 6.39 -10.70 -5.07
CA LEU A 73 5.98 -11.77 -4.18
C LEU A 73 4.52 -11.58 -3.73
N ILE A 74 4.15 -10.35 -3.41
CA ILE A 74 2.79 -10.01 -2.99
C ILE A 74 1.82 -10.20 -4.16
N VAL A 75 2.18 -9.72 -5.35
CA VAL A 75 1.37 -9.87 -6.57
C VAL A 75 1.11 -11.36 -6.85
N ASN A 76 2.15 -12.20 -6.75
CA ASN A 76 2.01 -13.63 -7.00
C ASN A 76 1.05 -14.30 -6.03
N VAL A 77 1.12 -13.96 -4.74
CA VAL A 77 0.20 -14.51 -3.75
C VAL A 77 -1.23 -14.06 -4.02
N LEU A 78 -1.42 -12.78 -4.35
CA LEU A 78 -2.75 -12.25 -4.68
C LEU A 78 -3.34 -12.95 -5.90
N HIS A 79 -2.57 -13.11 -6.98
CA HIS A 79 -3.04 -13.77 -8.20
C HIS A 79 -3.39 -15.23 -7.95
N THR A 80 -2.65 -15.92 -7.08
CA THR A 80 -2.90 -17.33 -6.78
C THR A 80 -4.12 -17.49 -5.87
N ALA A 81 -4.21 -16.69 -4.81
CA ALA A 81 -5.26 -16.85 -3.80
C ALA A 81 -6.55 -16.14 -4.15
N ARG A 82 -6.46 -15.00 -4.84
CA ARG A 82 -7.60 -14.13 -5.17
C ARG A 82 -7.45 -13.57 -6.58
N PRO A 83 -7.56 -14.42 -7.63
CA PRO A 83 -7.34 -13.96 -9.00
C PRO A 83 -8.38 -12.93 -9.49
N GLU A 84 -9.50 -12.83 -8.81
CA GLU A 84 -10.55 -11.86 -9.15
C GLU A 84 -10.19 -10.42 -8.74
N ILE A 85 -9.23 -10.22 -7.83
CA ILE A 85 -8.88 -8.89 -7.33
C ILE A 85 -8.01 -8.16 -8.36
N PRO A 86 -8.40 -6.94 -8.81
CA PRO A 86 -7.52 -6.13 -9.67
C PRO A 86 -6.26 -5.74 -8.92
N VAL A 87 -5.10 -5.92 -9.56
CA VAL A 87 -3.81 -5.59 -8.98
C VAL A 87 -3.03 -4.71 -9.94
N VAL A 88 -2.52 -3.59 -9.45
CA VAL A 88 -1.62 -2.70 -10.18
C VAL A 88 -0.26 -2.74 -9.52
N ARG A 89 0.78 -3.04 -10.30
CA ARG A 89 2.17 -3.09 -9.83
C ARG A 89 2.87 -1.80 -10.26
N ILE A 90 3.24 -0.96 -9.29
CA ILE A 90 4.02 0.25 -9.54
C ILE A 90 5.50 -0.08 -9.38
N ARG A 91 6.30 0.19 -10.39
CA ARG A 91 7.74 -0.12 -10.39
C ARG A 91 8.56 1.15 -10.42
N THR A 92 9.74 1.09 -9.80
CA THR A 92 10.79 2.08 -9.95
C THR A 92 11.92 1.46 -10.79
N GLY A 93 12.80 2.28 -11.34
CA GLY A 93 13.89 1.80 -12.18
C GLY A 93 14.87 0.88 -11.47
N ASP A 94 14.96 0.98 -10.15
CA ASP A 94 15.90 0.22 -9.33
C ASP A 94 15.24 -0.92 -8.54
N ASP A 95 14.04 -1.34 -8.92
CA ASP A 95 13.37 -2.47 -8.29
C ASP A 95 14.26 -3.72 -8.35
N GLY A 96 14.40 -4.39 -7.22
CA GLY A 96 15.22 -5.59 -7.13
C GLY A 96 16.68 -5.36 -6.77
N THR A 97 17.13 -4.09 -6.70
CA THR A 97 18.46 -3.75 -6.24
C THR A 97 18.45 -3.35 -4.77
N ASP A 98 19.63 -3.29 -4.15
CA ASP A 98 19.75 -2.83 -2.76
C ASP A 98 19.88 -1.31 -2.67
N THR A 99 19.98 -0.63 -3.80
CA THR A 99 20.12 0.83 -3.84
C THR A 99 18.74 1.47 -3.86
N PRO A 100 18.42 2.38 -2.92
CA PRO A 100 17.16 3.10 -2.96
C PRO A 100 17.06 3.95 -4.23
N PRO A 101 15.87 4.07 -4.82
CA PRO A 101 15.69 4.95 -5.98
C PRO A 101 15.88 6.41 -5.58
N PRO A 102 16.15 7.30 -6.55
CA PRO A 102 16.14 8.73 -6.29
C PRO A 102 14.82 9.19 -5.69
N ALA A 103 14.86 10.24 -4.87
CA ALA A 103 13.68 10.79 -4.21
C ALA A 103 12.55 11.11 -5.20
N GLU A 104 12.90 11.62 -6.37
CA GLU A 104 11.92 11.96 -7.42
C GLU A 104 11.15 10.74 -7.92
N GLU A 105 11.83 9.61 -8.10
CA GLU A 105 11.18 8.36 -8.49
C GLU A 105 10.26 7.83 -7.39
N THR A 106 10.69 7.97 -6.14
CA THR A 106 9.89 7.56 -4.99
C THR A 106 8.62 8.39 -4.88
N GLU A 107 8.72 9.69 -5.05
CA GLU A 107 7.56 10.58 -5.06
C GLU A 107 6.62 10.24 -6.21
N GLN A 108 7.17 10.02 -7.40
CA GLN A 108 6.37 9.67 -8.57
C GLN A 108 5.68 8.32 -8.38
N ALA A 109 6.35 7.35 -7.79
CA ALA A 109 5.74 6.05 -7.49
C ALA A 109 4.54 6.21 -6.57
N MET A 110 4.63 7.06 -5.55
CA MET A 110 3.51 7.32 -4.65
C MET A 110 2.36 8.03 -5.36
N VAL A 111 2.66 9.01 -6.24
CA VAL A 111 1.64 9.67 -7.05
C VAL A 111 0.89 8.66 -7.92
N GLU A 112 1.63 7.77 -8.59
CA GLU A 112 1.04 6.73 -9.43
C GLU A 112 0.22 5.73 -8.60
N ALA A 113 0.70 5.37 -7.41
CA ALA A 113 0.00 4.44 -6.54
C ALA A 113 -1.33 5.02 -6.07
N VAL A 114 -1.34 6.27 -5.64
CA VAL A 114 -2.57 6.95 -5.21
C VAL A 114 -3.54 7.09 -6.38
N ALA A 115 -3.06 7.46 -7.56
CA ALA A 115 -3.91 7.59 -8.75
C ALA A 115 -4.55 6.25 -9.12
N ALA A 116 -3.77 5.17 -9.11
CA ALA A 116 -4.30 3.83 -9.38
C ALA A 116 -5.36 3.42 -8.35
N ALA A 117 -5.11 3.70 -7.07
CA ALA A 117 -6.06 3.41 -6.02
C ALA A 117 -7.36 4.20 -6.18
N GLN A 118 -7.25 5.47 -6.56
CA GLN A 118 -8.43 6.31 -6.81
C GLN A 118 -9.28 5.77 -7.95
N GLU A 119 -8.67 5.23 -8.99
CA GLU A 119 -9.41 4.64 -10.11
C GLU A 119 -10.19 3.39 -9.70
N MET A 120 -9.67 2.63 -8.75
CA MET A 120 -10.33 1.42 -8.27
C MET A 120 -11.41 1.70 -7.24
N ALA A 121 -11.24 2.74 -6.44
CA ALA A 121 -12.08 3.01 -5.28
C ALA A 121 -13.44 3.58 -5.68
N GLN A 122 -14.45 3.20 -4.93
CA GLN A 122 -15.79 3.73 -5.05
C GLN A 122 -16.20 4.40 -3.74
N SER A 123 -17.20 5.27 -3.79
CA SER A 123 -17.72 5.92 -2.59
C SER A 123 -18.07 4.85 -1.53
N GLY A 124 -17.61 5.07 -0.31
CA GLY A 124 -17.74 4.11 0.78
C GLY A 124 -16.54 3.22 1.00
N ASP A 125 -15.61 3.16 0.02
CA ASP A 125 -14.38 2.39 0.17
C ASP A 125 -13.33 3.12 1.00
N THR A 126 -12.36 2.35 1.50
CA THR A 126 -11.18 2.87 2.18
C THR A 126 -9.94 2.56 1.35
N VAL A 127 -9.20 3.61 0.99
CA VAL A 127 -7.85 3.47 0.43
C VAL A 127 -6.90 3.41 1.61
N LEU A 128 -6.31 2.26 1.84
CA LEU A 128 -5.52 1.98 3.04
C LEU A 128 -4.07 1.71 2.68
N LEU A 129 -3.18 2.55 3.20
CA LEU A 129 -1.74 2.28 3.17
C LEU A 129 -1.39 1.47 4.42
N ALA A 130 -1.36 0.15 4.27
CA ALA A 130 -0.94 -0.79 5.31
C ALA A 130 0.05 -1.76 4.65
N PRO A 131 1.32 -1.37 4.56
CA PRO A 131 2.24 -1.97 3.58
C PRO A 131 2.59 -3.42 3.81
N ALA A 132 2.45 -3.94 5.02
CA ALA A 132 2.84 -5.31 5.39
C ALA A 132 4.35 -5.57 5.25
N ALA A 133 5.13 -4.55 4.90
CA ALA A 133 6.54 -4.67 4.58
C ALA A 133 7.30 -3.42 5.02
N ALA A 134 8.60 -3.57 5.23
CA ALA A 134 9.47 -2.46 5.63
C ALA A 134 9.69 -1.50 4.46
N SER A 135 10.03 -0.25 4.77
CA SER A 135 10.05 0.85 3.81
C SER A 135 11.44 1.23 3.30
N TYR A 136 12.52 0.64 3.82
CA TYR A 136 13.87 1.11 3.56
C TYR A 136 14.38 0.84 2.13
N ASP A 137 13.66 0.07 1.34
CA ASP A 137 13.97 -0.13 -0.08
C ASP A 137 13.69 1.11 -0.93
N MET A 138 12.72 1.96 -0.53
CA MET A 138 12.29 3.14 -1.28
C MET A 138 12.35 4.42 -0.46
N PHE A 139 12.17 4.34 0.84
CA PHE A 139 11.99 5.50 1.71
C PHE A 139 13.03 5.50 2.82
N THR A 140 13.23 6.64 3.48
CA THR A 140 14.12 6.72 4.64
C THR A 140 13.51 6.03 5.87
N GLY A 141 12.22 5.73 5.83
CA GLY A 141 11.50 5.01 6.88
C GLY A 141 10.01 5.07 6.63
N TYR A 142 9.24 4.41 7.48
CA TYR A 142 7.79 4.37 7.31
C TYR A 142 7.15 5.76 7.48
N GLY A 143 7.77 6.65 8.25
CA GLY A 143 7.29 8.03 8.41
C GLY A 143 7.31 8.79 7.10
N GLN A 144 8.40 8.70 6.33
CA GLN A 144 8.48 9.33 5.01
C GLN A 144 7.43 8.74 4.06
N ARG A 145 7.26 7.42 4.07
CA ARG A 145 6.27 6.76 3.23
C ARG A 145 4.86 7.28 3.52
N GLY A 146 4.51 7.37 4.80
CA GLY A 146 3.20 7.91 5.21
C GLY A 146 3.03 9.38 4.86
N ASP A 147 4.08 10.19 5.04
CA ASP A 147 4.03 11.62 4.72
C ASP A 147 3.83 11.84 3.22
N LEU A 148 4.49 11.07 2.38
CA LEU A 148 4.30 11.17 0.92
C LEU A 148 2.89 10.77 0.52
N PHE A 149 2.34 9.72 1.13
CA PHE A 149 0.96 9.31 0.89
C PHE A 149 -0.02 10.44 1.24
N ALA A 150 0.09 10.99 2.45
CA ALA A 150 -0.78 12.06 2.90
C ALA A 150 -0.66 13.31 2.03
N THR A 151 0.57 13.70 1.69
CA THR A 151 0.83 14.87 0.84
C THR A 151 0.26 14.69 -0.55
N THR A 152 0.40 13.49 -1.11
CA THR A 152 -0.13 13.17 -2.45
C THR A 152 -1.64 13.28 -2.48
N ILE A 153 -2.33 12.79 -1.46
CA ILE A 153 -3.79 12.86 -1.36
C ILE A 153 -4.24 14.32 -1.33
N LEU A 154 -3.56 15.17 -0.57
CA LEU A 154 -3.91 16.59 -0.46
C LEU A 154 -3.76 17.34 -1.79
N LYS A 155 -2.87 16.90 -2.67
CA LYS A 155 -2.62 17.53 -3.97
C LYS A 155 -3.49 16.98 -5.09
N HIS A 156 -3.99 15.78 -4.93
CA HIS A 156 -4.67 15.05 -5.99
C HIS A 156 -5.99 14.46 -5.50
#